data_ecc84087e3fd9fcef65d3995a15b1bf8
#
_entry.id   ecc84087e3fd9fcef65d3995a15b1bf8
#
_cell.length_a   1.000
_cell.length_b   1.000
_cell.length_c   1.000
_cell.angle_alpha   90.00
_cell.angle_beta   90.00
_cell.angle_gamma   90.00
#
_symmetry.space_group_name_H-M   'P 1'
#
loop_
_entity.id
_entity.type
_entity.pdbx_description
1 polymer ?
#
loop_
_entity_poly.entity_id
_entity_poly.type
_entity_poly.pdbx_seq_one_letter_code
_entity_poly.pdbx_strand_id
1 'polypeptide(L)'
;CIALSTPNGVGNWFHRTWMDAEDGLNDFNFIKLHWTVHPDREQDWRDEQDTLLGPSLAAQECDCDFITSGQSVVDGVILEEYRTTQVQEPIEKRGVDSNVWIWQPPNYTKDYIVCADVARGDSTDYSAFHIMDVESLEQVAEYKGRVSTRDYGNLLVNISIEYNNALLVIENNNIGWAAIQQVIDRNYENLFYMSKDLQIVDTQKHINNKINRTEKQLVPGFTVTQKTRPLIVAKLEEFFREKSVMVRSNRLIDELFVFIYNNNRAEAMRGYNDDLVMAYAMGLWIRETALRLRAEGIELQKKAMGGITSNQGVYIPKNNQNGEWTWEIGKEKESLEWLI
;
A
#
# COMPACT_ATOMS: atom_id res chain seq x y z
N CYS A 1 -7.04 37.04 20.59
CA CYS A 1 -6.04 36.54 19.65
C CYS A 1 -6.53 36.80 18.23
N ILE A 2 -5.66 37.23 17.33
CA ILE A 2 -5.95 37.39 15.89
C ILE A 2 -4.99 36.49 15.15
N ALA A 3 -5.51 35.60 14.31
CA ALA A 3 -4.76 34.76 13.39
C ALA A 3 -5.05 35.20 11.96
N LEU A 4 -4.02 35.55 11.19
CA LEU A 4 -4.12 35.97 9.80
C LEU A 4 -3.22 35.07 8.95
N SER A 5 -3.79 34.46 7.92
CA SER A 5 -3.05 33.64 6.96
C SER A 5 -3.82 33.54 5.65
N THR A 6 -3.13 33.20 4.55
CA THR A 6 -3.74 32.60 3.37
C THR A 6 -3.83 31.08 3.58
N PRO A 7 -4.77 30.39 2.95
CA PRO A 7 -4.83 28.93 2.95
C PRO A 7 -3.53 28.31 2.48
N ASN A 8 -3.17 27.17 3.05
CA ASN A 8 -2.02 26.39 2.61
C ASN A 8 -2.31 24.89 2.83
N GLY A 9 -3.22 24.37 2.04
CA GLY A 9 -3.73 23.01 2.17
C GLY A 9 -4.66 22.81 3.37
N VAL A 10 -5.23 21.64 3.42
CA VAL A 10 -6.14 21.20 4.49
C VAL A 10 -5.39 20.51 5.63
N GLY A 11 -6.04 20.37 6.79
CA GLY A 11 -5.53 19.59 7.94
C GLY A 11 -4.54 20.29 8.84
N ASN A 12 -3.95 21.45 8.47
CA ASN A 12 -3.08 22.24 9.35
C ASN A 12 -3.86 22.95 10.46
N TRP A 13 -3.14 23.56 11.43
CA TRP A 13 -3.78 24.25 12.57
C TRP A 13 -4.73 25.35 12.13
N PHE A 14 -4.35 26.17 11.13
CA PHE A 14 -5.18 27.28 10.67
C PHE A 14 -6.47 26.77 10.02
N HIS A 15 -6.38 25.76 9.16
CA HIS A 15 -7.54 25.11 8.54
C HIS A 15 -8.50 24.53 9.59
N ARG A 16 -7.98 23.74 10.55
CA ARG A 16 -8.82 23.17 11.61
C ARG A 16 -9.51 24.23 12.44
N THR A 17 -8.75 25.23 12.89
CA THR A 17 -9.33 26.33 13.67
C THR A 17 -10.36 27.10 12.87
N TRP A 18 -10.17 27.23 11.56
CA TRP A 18 -11.14 27.83 10.65
C TRP A 18 -12.41 27.01 10.55
N MET A 19 -12.31 25.71 10.27
CA MET A 19 -13.47 24.80 10.18
C MET A 19 -14.25 24.73 11.50
N ASP A 20 -13.54 24.62 12.63
CA ASP A 20 -14.16 24.64 13.94
C ASP A 20 -14.90 25.97 14.22
N ALA A 21 -14.42 27.09 13.66
CA ALA A 21 -15.09 28.38 13.77
C ALA A 21 -16.34 28.46 12.89
N GLU A 22 -16.30 27.91 11.66
CA GLU A 22 -17.46 27.81 10.77
C GLU A 22 -18.55 26.92 11.37
N ASP A 23 -18.15 25.82 12.03
CA ASP A 23 -19.06 24.88 12.70
C ASP A 23 -19.51 25.37 14.10
N GLY A 24 -18.99 26.50 14.58
CA GLY A 24 -19.31 27.04 15.89
C GLY A 24 -18.72 26.25 17.07
N LEU A 25 -17.67 25.48 16.83
CA LEU A 25 -16.99 24.63 17.83
C LEU A 25 -15.90 25.35 18.60
N ASN A 26 -15.55 26.58 18.23
CA ASN A 26 -14.62 27.46 18.95
C ASN A 26 -15.13 28.91 19.00
N ASP A 27 -14.42 29.77 19.76
CA ASP A 27 -14.79 31.18 19.99
C ASP A 27 -14.19 32.15 18.93
N PHE A 28 -13.60 31.66 17.85
CA PHE A 28 -13.06 32.50 16.81
C PHE A 28 -14.15 32.98 15.85
N ASN A 29 -14.09 34.27 15.48
CA ASN A 29 -14.87 34.80 14.37
C ASN A 29 -14.03 34.69 13.09
N PHE A 30 -14.52 33.98 12.09
CA PHE A 30 -13.85 33.84 10.83
C PHE A 30 -14.25 34.96 9.85
N ILE A 31 -13.27 35.45 9.09
CA ILE A 31 -13.48 36.46 8.02
C ILE A 31 -12.73 36.00 6.79
N LYS A 32 -13.46 35.64 5.72
CA LYS A 32 -12.89 35.26 4.42
C LYS A 32 -12.84 36.47 3.51
N LEU A 33 -11.65 36.87 3.08
CA LEU A 33 -11.42 37.97 2.15
C LEU A 33 -11.14 37.42 0.74
N HIS A 34 -12.17 36.82 0.14
CA HIS A 34 -12.12 36.35 -1.25
C HIS A 34 -11.89 37.55 -2.21
N TRP A 35 -11.21 37.33 -3.33
CA TRP A 35 -10.88 38.38 -4.28
C TRP A 35 -12.10 39.18 -4.77
N THR A 36 -13.28 38.57 -4.85
CA THR A 36 -14.55 39.21 -5.25
C THR A 36 -15.04 40.30 -4.27
N VAL A 37 -14.47 40.36 -3.06
CA VAL A 37 -14.79 41.41 -2.08
C VAL A 37 -14.21 42.76 -2.55
N HIS A 38 -13.20 42.75 -3.40
CA HIS A 38 -12.58 43.95 -3.91
C HIS A 38 -13.39 44.51 -5.12
N PRO A 39 -13.83 45.76 -5.08
CA PRO A 39 -14.77 46.31 -6.09
C PRO A 39 -14.17 46.42 -7.51
N ASP A 40 -12.86 46.49 -7.62
CA ASP A 40 -12.16 46.69 -8.90
C ASP A 40 -11.58 45.38 -9.48
N ARG A 41 -11.96 44.23 -8.91
CA ARG A 41 -11.50 42.92 -9.39
C ARG A 41 -12.63 42.17 -10.04
N GLU A 42 -12.46 41.81 -11.32
CA GLU A 42 -13.38 41.03 -12.13
C GLU A 42 -12.73 39.69 -12.49
N GLN A 43 -13.46 38.81 -13.20
CA GLN A 43 -12.98 37.48 -13.60
C GLN A 43 -11.70 37.56 -14.43
N ASP A 44 -11.59 38.55 -15.33
CA ASP A 44 -10.39 38.73 -16.15
C ASP A 44 -9.13 38.93 -15.27
N TRP A 45 -9.29 39.69 -14.17
CA TRP A 45 -8.20 39.84 -13.18
C TRP A 45 -7.83 38.52 -12.54
N ARG A 46 -8.82 37.69 -12.22
CA ARG A 46 -8.57 36.39 -11.60
C ARG A 46 -7.86 35.43 -12.57
N ASP A 47 -8.25 35.42 -13.85
CA ASP A 47 -7.63 34.63 -14.91
C ASP A 47 -6.17 35.08 -15.19
N GLU A 48 -5.91 36.39 -15.05
CA GLU A 48 -4.54 36.90 -15.10
C GLU A 48 -3.69 36.36 -13.93
N GLN A 49 -4.28 36.27 -12.72
CA GLN A 49 -3.55 35.71 -11.57
C GLN A 49 -3.23 34.23 -11.78
N ASP A 50 -4.06 33.42 -12.43
CA ASP A 50 -3.75 32.04 -12.82
C ASP A 50 -2.54 31.98 -13.74
N THR A 51 -2.43 32.92 -14.65
CA THR A 51 -1.29 33.00 -15.58
C THR A 51 -0.01 33.43 -14.87
N LEU A 52 -0.09 34.35 -13.91
CA LEU A 52 1.06 34.93 -13.21
C LEU A 52 1.58 34.05 -12.08
N LEU A 53 0.68 33.48 -11.28
CA LEU A 53 1.00 32.74 -10.05
C LEU A 53 0.94 31.23 -10.25
N GLY A 54 0.20 30.78 -11.25
CA GLY A 54 -0.24 29.39 -11.41
C GLY A 54 -1.49 29.08 -10.60
N PRO A 55 -2.28 28.07 -11.02
CA PRO A 55 -3.61 27.81 -10.44
C PRO A 55 -3.63 27.58 -8.93
N SER A 56 -2.66 26.81 -8.39
CA SER A 56 -2.61 26.49 -6.97
C SER A 56 -2.32 27.72 -6.10
N LEU A 57 -1.35 28.55 -6.50
CA LEU A 57 -1.01 29.76 -5.73
C LEU A 57 -2.08 30.84 -5.89
N ALA A 58 -2.71 30.95 -7.04
CA ALA A 58 -3.83 31.86 -7.25
C ALA A 58 -5.08 31.42 -6.43
N ALA A 59 -5.36 30.13 -6.31
CA ALA A 59 -6.39 29.60 -5.42
C ALA A 59 -6.09 29.94 -3.95
N GLN A 60 -4.83 29.82 -3.53
CA GLN A 60 -4.38 30.20 -2.19
C GLN A 60 -4.58 31.67 -1.88
N GLU A 61 -4.03 32.55 -2.73
CA GLU A 61 -3.92 33.98 -2.47
C GLU A 61 -5.19 34.77 -2.83
N CYS A 62 -5.96 34.30 -3.80
CA CYS A 62 -7.10 35.03 -4.32
C CYS A 62 -8.44 34.39 -3.86
N ASP A 63 -8.60 33.08 -4.02
CA ASP A 63 -9.88 32.41 -3.74
C ASP A 63 -10.01 32.02 -2.27
N CYS A 64 -8.91 32.08 -1.50
CA CYS A 64 -8.87 31.58 -0.14
C CYS A 64 -9.35 30.11 -0.08
N ASP A 65 -8.87 29.28 -1.02
CA ASP A 65 -9.23 27.87 -1.13
C ASP A 65 -8.15 27.00 -0.45
N PHE A 66 -8.58 26.24 0.55
CA PHE A 66 -7.70 25.31 1.26
C PHE A 66 -7.36 24.06 0.47
N ILE A 67 -8.29 23.56 -0.34
CA ILE A 67 -8.15 22.29 -1.03
C ILE A 67 -7.12 22.40 -2.15
N THR A 68 -7.29 23.37 -3.03
CA THR A 68 -6.44 23.55 -4.22
C THR A 68 -5.09 24.19 -3.88
N SER A 69 -4.97 24.89 -2.75
CA SER A 69 -3.75 25.59 -2.35
C SER A 69 -2.65 24.69 -1.78
N GLY A 70 -2.95 23.42 -1.48
CA GLY A 70 -2.01 22.50 -0.83
C GLY A 70 -0.91 22.00 -1.77
N GLN A 71 0.28 21.73 -1.20
CA GLN A 71 1.37 20.99 -1.85
C GLN A 71 1.32 19.49 -1.48
N SER A 72 0.12 18.95 -1.30
CA SER A 72 -0.06 17.55 -0.96
C SER A 72 0.47 16.64 -2.06
N VAL A 73 0.99 15.48 -1.68
CA VAL A 73 1.48 14.47 -2.62
C VAL A 73 0.36 13.95 -3.51
N VAL A 74 -0.81 13.76 -2.93
CA VAL A 74 -2.04 13.44 -3.65
C VAL A 74 -2.89 14.71 -3.73
N ASP A 75 -3.46 14.97 -4.90
CA ASP A 75 -4.32 16.13 -5.14
C ASP A 75 -5.48 16.19 -4.13
N GLY A 76 -5.66 17.36 -3.50
CA GLY A 76 -6.70 17.57 -2.49
C GLY A 76 -8.11 17.34 -2.99
N VAL A 77 -8.39 17.65 -4.28
CA VAL A 77 -9.70 17.41 -4.91
C VAL A 77 -9.99 15.90 -4.99
N ILE A 78 -8.96 15.12 -5.35
CA ILE A 78 -9.07 13.65 -5.37
C ILE A 78 -9.32 13.11 -3.96
N LEU A 79 -8.59 13.60 -2.96
CA LEU A 79 -8.76 13.17 -1.57
C LEU A 79 -10.17 13.48 -1.04
N GLU A 80 -10.72 14.64 -1.37
CA GLU A 80 -12.08 15.00 -0.97
C GLU A 80 -13.15 14.15 -1.66
N GLU A 81 -12.94 13.79 -2.94
CA GLU A 81 -13.79 12.82 -3.63
C GLU A 81 -13.75 11.44 -2.93
N TYR A 82 -12.56 10.95 -2.55
CA TYR A 82 -12.44 9.71 -1.78
C TYR A 82 -13.14 9.80 -0.44
N ARG A 83 -12.98 10.93 0.28
CA ARG A 83 -13.64 11.17 1.57
C ARG A 83 -15.16 11.07 1.48
N THR A 84 -15.73 11.67 0.44
CA THR A 84 -17.19 11.73 0.28
C THR A 84 -17.80 10.46 -0.30
N THR A 85 -17.05 9.72 -1.14
CA THR A 85 -17.62 8.60 -1.90
C THR A 85 -17.21 7.22 -1.37
N GLN A 86 -16.04 7.09 -0.74
CA GLN A 86 -15.47 5.78 -0.42
C GLN A 86 -15.25 5.52 1.06
N VAL A 87 -14.99 6.58 1.85
CA VAL A 87 -14.80 6.46 3.29
C VAL A 87 -16.08 5.94 3.95
N GLN A 88 -15.92 4.98 4.86
CA GLN A 88 -17.03 4.34 5.57
C GLN A 88 -16.65 4.09 7.02
N GLU A 89 -17.65 4.08 7.90
CA GLU A 89 -17.42 3.59 9.26
C GLU A 89 -17.09 2.09 9.23
N PRO A 90 -16.11 1.64 10.04
CA PRO A 90 -15.78 0.23 10.15
C PRO A 90 -16.96 -0.55 10.73
N ILE A 91 -17.18 -1.76 10.21
CA ILE A 91 -18.20 -2.67 10.74
C ILE A 91 -17.83 -3.22 12.11
N GLU A 92 -16.53 -3.24 12.45
CA GLU A 92 -16.01 -3.70 13.71
C GLU A 92 -14.77 -2.90 14.13
N LYS A 93 -14.67 -2.58 15.42
CA LYS A 93 -13.49 -1.98 16.05
C LYS A 93 -12.99 -2.91 17.14
N ARG A 94 -11.75 -3.40 17.04
CA ARG A 94 -11.12 -4.37 17.97
C ARG A 94 -9.96 -3.75 18.74
N GLY A 95 -9.56 -4.45 19.81
CA GLY A 95 -8.45 -4.08 20.68
C GLY A 95 -8.89 -3.23 21.85
N VAL A 96 -8.00 -3.05 22.84
CA VAL A 96 -8.27 -2.33 24.08
C VAL A 96 -8.73 -0.89 23.83
N ASP A 97 -8.08 -0.23 22.85
CA ASP A 97 -8.37 1.15 22.48
C ASP A 97 -9.20 1.25 21.19
N SER A 98 -9.85 0.14 20.76
CA SER A 98 -10.60 0.09 19.49
C SER A 98 -9.79 0.53 18.28
N ASN A 99 -8.50 0.21 18.27
CA ASN A 99 -7.53 0.71 17.29
C ASN A 99 -7.45 -0.10 15.99
N VAL A 100 -7.92 -1.36 16.00
CA VAL A 100 -8.07 -2.18 14.78
C VAL A 100 -9.45 -1.92 14.19
N TRP A 101 -9.49 -1.34 13.01
CA TRP A 101 -10.71 -1.06 12.27
C TRP A 101 -10.89 -2.04 11.14
N ILE A 102 -12.05 -2.68 11.04
CA ILE A 102 -12.36 -3.71 10.06
C ILE A 102 -13.58 -3.28 9.27
N TRP A 103 -13.44 -3.23 7.93
CA TRP A 103 -14.53 -2.94 7.00
C TRP A 103 -15.05 -4.20 6.31
N GLN A 104 -14.17 -5.21 6.13
CA GLN A 104 -14.56 -6.50 5.60
C GLN A 104 -13.94 -7.62 6.42
N PRO A 105 -14.74 -8.62 6.83
CA PRO A 105 -14.21 -9.81 7.47
C PRO A 105 -13.35 -10.61 6.47
N PRO A 106 -12.43 -11.47 6.96
CA PRO A 106 -11.60 -12.29 6.09
C PRO A 106 -12.45 -13.23 5.22
N ASN A 107 -12.07 -13.31 3.94
CA ASN A 107 -12.62 -14.26 2.98
C ASN A 107 -11.50 -15.20 2.53
N TYR A 108 -11.64 -16.49 2.84
CA TYR A 108 -10.61 -17.50 2.56
C TYR A 108 -10.46 -17.85 1.08
N THR A 109 -11.25 -17.27 0.18
CA THR A 109 -11.06 -17.37 -1.27
C THR A 109 -10.23 -16.24 -1.85
N LYS A 110 -9.88 -15.23 -1.03
CA LYS A 110 -9.11 -14.05 -1.42
C LYS A 110 -7.69 -14.10 -0.86
N ASP A 111 -6.77 -13.47 -1.56
CA ASP A 111 -5.40 -13.24 -1.11
C ASP A 111 -5.28 -11.82 -0.56
N TYR A 112 -4.55 -11.67 0.57
CA TYR A 112 -4.37 -10.39 1.25
C TYR A 112 -2.90 -10.04 1.44
N ILE A 113 -2.63 -8.74 1.53
CA ILE A 113 -1.34 -8.19 1.95
C ILE A 113 -1.57 -7.41 3.23
N VAL A 114 -0.75 -7.67 4.24
CA VAL A 114 -0.63 -6.86 5.47
C VAL A 114 0.64 -6.04 5.38
N CYS A 115 0.53 -4.72 5.35
CA CYS A 115 1.68 -3.82 5.30
C CYS A 115 1.76 -3.00 6.56
N ALA A 116 2.92 -3.04 7.22
CA ALA A 116 3.10 -2.51 8.55
C ALA A 116 4.29 -1.55 8.64
N ASP A 117 4.04 -0.39 9.22
CA ASP A 117 5.04 0.54 9.75
C ASP A 117 5.15 0.36 11.26
N VAL A 118 6.37 0.47 11.81
CA VAL A 118 6.68 0.09 13.19
C VAL A 118 7.25 1.26 13.97
N ALA A 119 6.54 1.68 15.01
CA ALA A 119 7.03 2.63 16.00
C ALA A 119 7.45 1.95 17.31
N ARG A 120 8.16 2.71 18.16
CA ARG A 120 8.63 2.20 19.48
C ARG A 120 7.51 1.89 20.48
N GLY A 121 6.38 2.58 20.34
CA GLY A 121 5.29 2.50 21.32
C GLY A 121 5.43 3.43 22.53
N ASP A 122 6.62 4.01 22.76
CA ASP A 122 6.92 4.97 23.83
C ASP A 122 7.15 6.41 23.35
N SER A 123 7.04 6.62 22.03
CA SER A 123 7.24 7.91 21.36
C SER A 123 5.92 8.55 20.92
N THR A 124 6.03 9.66 20.20
CA THR A 124 4.88 10.33 19.55
C THR A 124 4.36 9.59 18.34
N ASP A 125 5.17 8.69 17.75
CA ASP A 125 4.85 7.96 16.54
C ASP A 125 3.94 6.75 16.84
N TYR A 126 3.20 6.32 15.83
CA TYR A 126 2.28 5.19 15.94
C TYR A 126 2.78 4.01 15.11
N SER A 127 2.57 2.80 15.61
CA SER A 127 2.60 1.62 14.76
C SER A 127 1.30 1.55 13.96
N ALA A 128 1.43 1.33 12.67
CA ALA A 128 0.30 1.32 11.75
C ALA A 128 0.37 0.13 10.78
N PHE A 129 -0.76 -0.48 10.45
CA PHE A 129 -0.83 -1.41 9.34
C PHE A 129 -2.12 -1.25 8.54
N HIS A 130 -2.05 -1.66 7.28
CA HIS A 130 -3.22 -1.88 6.42
C HIS A 130 -3.29 -3.32 5.97
N ILE A 131 -4.53 -3.81 5.83
CA ILE A 131 -4.82 -5.05 5.13
C ILE A 131 -5.55 -4.70 3.84
N MET A 132 -5.02 -5.19 2.74
CA MET A 132 -5.56 -4.95 1.41
C MET A 132 -5.83 -6.27 0.69
N ASP A 133 -6.96 -6.34 0.00
CA ASP A 133 -7.25 -7.38 -0.97
C ASP A 133 -6.31 -7.21 -2.19
N VAL A 134 -5.60 -8.26 -2.56
CA VAL A 134 -4.59 -8.23 -3.64
C VAL A 134 -5.20 -7.95 -5.00
N GLU A 135 -6.42 -8.43 -5.25
CA GLU A 135 -7.07 -8.31 -6.56
C GLU A 135 -7.77 -6.97 -6.72
N SER A 136 -8.62 -6.61 -5.76
CA SER A 136 -9.47 -5.40 -5.84
C SER A 136 -8.78 -4.13 -5.37
N LEU A 137 -7.63 -4.20 -4.67
CA LEU A 137 -6.99 -3.07 -3.99
C LEU A 137 -7.88 -2.39 -2.95
N GLU A 138 -8.86 -3.12 -2.43
CA GLU A 138 -9.71 -2.62 -1.37
C GLU A 138 -9.00 -2.72 -0.02
N GLN A 139 -9.00 -1.63 0.72
CA GLN A 139 -8.62 -1.59 2.13
C GLN A 139 -9.70 -2.30 2.95
N VAL A 140 -9.36 -3.43 3.55
CA VAL A 140 -10.33 -4.25 4.31
C VAL A 140 -10.18 -4.08 5.82
N ALA A 141 -9.00 -3.74 6.30
CA ALA A 141 -8.75 -3.42 7.71
C ALA A 141 -7.56 -2.46 7.87
N GLU A 142 -7.49 -1.82 9.05
CA GLU A 142 -6.47 -0.87 9.42
C GLU A 142 -6.21 -0.91 10.93
N TYR A 143 -4.97 -0.66 11.31
CA TYR A 143 -4.58 -0.41 12.69
C TYR A 143 -3.75 0.86 12.78
N LYS A 144 -3.99 1.65 13.82
CA LYS A 144 -3.10 2.74 14.25
C LYS A 144 -3.13 2.83 15.76
N GLY A 145 -1.97 2.60 16.40
CA GLY A 145 -1.91 2.61 17.84
C GLY A 145 -0.50 2.60 18.40
N ARG A 146 -0.39 2.77 19.70
CA ARG A 146 0.88 2.70 20.44
C ARG A 146 0.93 1.39 21.20
N VAL A 147 1.87 0.54 20.85
CA VAL A 147 2.02 -0.79 21.41
C VAL A 147 3.51 -1.17 21.40
N SER A 148 3.93 -2.03 22.31
CA SER A 148 5.31 -2.52 22.29
C SER A 148 5.60 -3.26 20.96
N THR A 149 6.84 -3.19 20.47
CA THR A 149 7.23 -3.87 19.22
C THR A 149 6.98 -5.38 19.27
N ARG A 150 7.12 -6.00 20.44
CA ARG A 150 6.81 -7.42 20.66
C ARG A 150 5.32 -7.72 20.49
N ASP A 151 4.47 -6.92 21.16
CA ASP A 151 3.03 -7.12 21.08
C ASP A 151 2.50 -6.79 19.69
N TYR A 152 3.12 -5.79 19.04
CA TYR A 152 2.82 -5.47 17.65
C TYR A 152 3.18 -6.63 16.69
N GLY A 153 4.36 -7.26 16.86
CA GLY A 153 4.71 -8.46 16.10
C GLY A 153 3.71 -9.61 16.31
N ASN A 154 3.22 -9.80 17.55
CA ASN A 154 2.19 -10.77 17.83
C ASN A 154 0.85 -10.43 17.15
N LEU A 155 0.45 -9.16 17.20
CA LEU A 155 -0.75 -8.68 16.52
C LEU A 155 -0.69 -8.90 15.02
N LEU A 156 0.45 -8.56 14.40
CA LEU A 156 0.68 -8.75 12.96
C LEU A 156 0.55 -10.23 12.55
N VAL A 157 1.16 -11.14 13.31
CA VAL A 157 1.03 -12.59 13.01
C VAL A 157 -0.42 -13.05 13.12
N ASN A 158 -1.10 -12.68 14.21
CA ASN A 158 -2.48 -13.12 14.45
C ASN A 158 -3.43 -12.63 13.35
N ILE A 159 -3.35 -11.34 13.00
CA ILE A 159 -4.21 -10.77 11.97
C ILE A 159 -3.88 -11.32 10.57
N SER A 160 -2.60 -11.57 10.29
CA SER A 160 -2.19 -12.16 9.01
C SER A 160 -2.68 -13.59 8.84
N ILE A 161 -2.68 -14.39 9.91
CA ILE A 161 -3.27 -15.74 9.91
C ILE A 161 -4.79 -15.66 9.69
N GLU A 162 -5.47 -14.74 10.38
CA GLU A 162 -6.91 -14.54 10.26
C GLU A 162 -7.30 -14.18 8.81
N TYR A 163 -6.51 -13.32 8.15
CA TYR A 163 -6.72 -12.94 6.76
C TYR A 163 -6.01 -13.90 5.78
N ASN A 164 -6.35 -15.18 5.88
CA ASN A 164 -5.94 -16.25 4.96
C ASN A 164 -4.42 -16.37 4.80
N ASN A 165 -3.66 -16.28 5.88
CA ASN A 165 -2.20 -16.27 5.85
C ASN A 165 -1.64 -15.21 4.88
N ALA A 166 -2.10 -13.98 5.02
CA ALA A 166 -1.75 -12.83 4.20
C ALA A 166 -0.23 -12.66 4.05
N LEU A 167 0.23 -12.14 2.91
CA LEU A 167 1.63 -11.74 2.75
C LEU A 167 1.93 -10.61 3.74
N LEU A 168 2.80 -10.86 4.72
CA LEU A 168 3.15 -9.89 5.76
C LEU A 168 4.41 -9.11 5.36
N VAL A 169 4.24 -7.81 5.20
CA VAL A 169 5.29 -6.86 4.87
C VAL A 169 5.49 -5.91 6.04
N ILE A 170 6.69 -5.88 6.59
CA ILE A 170 7.02 -5.02 7.73
C ILE A 170 8.19 -4.12 7.33
N GLU A 171 8.10 -2.82 7.60
CA GLU A 171 9.26 -1.95 7.48
C GLU A 171 10.35 -2.39 8.45
N ASN A 172 11.56 -2.65 7.91
CA ASN A 172 12.65 -3.22 8.70
C ASN A 172 13.67 -2.17 9.19
N ASN A 173 13.38 -0.87 9.01
CA ASN A 173 14.27 0.17 9.48
C ASN A 173 14.31 0.21 11.02
N ASN A 174 15.51 0.36 11.57
CA ASN A 174 15.76 0.53 13.02
C ASN A 174 14.95 -0.41 13.93
N ILE A 175 13.77 0.03 14.33
CA ILE A 175 12.91 -0.63 15.33
C ILE A 175 12.10 -1.77 14.72
N GLY A 176 11.82 -1.72 13.42
CA GLY A 176 11.07 -2.75 12.73
C GLY A 176 11.67 -4.15 12.87
N TRP A 177 12.99 -4.24 13.06
CA TRP A 177 13.68 -5.51 13.33
C TRP A 177 13.16 -6.24 14.57
N ALA A 178 12.77 -5.52 15.61
CA ALA A 178 12.24 -6.15 16.84
C ALA A 178 10.86 -6.80 16.58
N ALA A 179 10.01 -6.16 15.79
CA ALA A 179 8.73 -6.74 15.38
C ALA A 179 8.94 -7.93 14.43
N ILE A 180 9.87 -7.83 13.46
CA ILE A 180 10.22 -8.91 12.53
C ILE A 180 10.77 -10.12 13.29
N GLN A 181 11.65 -9.91 14.28
CA GLN A 181 12.17 -11.01 15.07
C GLN A 181 11.05 -11.77 15.77
N GLN A 182 10.07 -11.06 16.33
CA GLN A 182 8.90 -11.69 16.96
C GLN A 182 8.08 -12.51 15.95
N VAL A 183 7.94 -12.04 14.71
CA VAL A 183 7.25 -12.76 13.63
C VAL A 183 8.00 -14.05 13.24
N ILE A 184 9.34 -13.98 13.17
CA ILE A 184 10.20 -15.14 12.89
C ILE A 184 10.12 -16.16 14.04
N ASP A 185 10.19 -15.70 15.29
CA ASP A 185 10.09 -16.55 16.48
C ASP A 185 8.75 -17.29 16.56
N ARG A 186 7.71 -16.70 15.97
CA ARG A 186 6.39 -17.32 15.80
C ARG A 186 6.27 -18.24 14.58
N ASN A 187 7.34 -18.42 13.82
CA ASN A 187 7.40 -19.23 12.60
C ASN A 187 6.33 -18.86 11.57
N TYR A 188 6.07 -17.56 11.38
CA TYR A 188 5.15 -17.13 10.33
C TYR A 188 5.80 -17.28 8.96
N GLU A 189 5.24 -18.14 8.10
CA GLU A 189 5.88 -18.56 6.84
C GLU A 189 5.77 -17.51 5.72
N ASN A 190 4.66 -16.75 5.67
CA ASN A 190 4.38 -15.82 4.58
C ASN A 190 4.90 -14.40 4.86
N LEU A 191 6.11 -14.31 5.43
CA LEU A 191 6.82 -13.05 5.63
C LEU A 191 7.53 -12.62 4.34
N PHE A 192 7.42 -11.34 3.98
CA PHE A 192 8.10 -10.76 2.82
C PHE A 192 9.60 -10.62 3.08
N TYR A 193 10.41 -10.90 2.05
CA TYR A 193 11.86 -10.76 2.05
C TYR A 193 12.31 -9.91 0.88
N MET A 194 13.10 -8.89 1.15
CA MET A 194 13.69 -8.00 0.15
C MET A 194 15.10 -8.43 -0.22
N SER A 195 15.50 -8.31 -1.48
CA SER A 195 16.90 -8.53 -1.90
C SER A 195 17.78 -7.36 -1.47
N LYS A 196 18.98 -7.64 -0.97
CA LYS A 196 20.00 -6.61 -0.63
C LYS A 196 20.46 -5.81 -1.84
N ASP A 197 20.53 -6.44 -3.00
CA ASP A 197 20.86 -5.76 -4.25
C ASP A 197 19.61 -5.10 -4.82
N LEU A 198 19.42 -3.85 -4.45
CA LEU A 198 18.36 -2.95 -4.93
C LEU A 198 18.47 -2.60 -6.44
N GLN A 199 19.18 -3.36 -7.24
CA GLN A 199 18.97 -3.38 -8.69
C GLN A 199 17.65 -4.11 -8.98
N ILE A 200 16.63 -3.52 -8.41
CA ILE A 200 15.24 -3.85 -8.54
C ILE A 200 14.87 -3.71 -9.98
N VAL A 201 14.06 -4.64 -10.41
CA VAL A 201 13.27 -4.62 -11.63
C VAL A 201 13.91 -5.32 -12.82
N ASP A 202 14.79 -6.27 -12.60
CA ASP A 202 14.99 -7.29 -13.63
C ASP A 202 14.48 -8.64 -13.11
N THR A 203 13.18 -8.86 -13.28
CA THR A 203 12.45 -10.04 -12.79
C THR A 203 12.95 -11.35 -13.36
N GLN A 204 13.50 -11.32 -14.57
CA GLN A 204 14.12 -12.52 -15.14
C GLN A 204 15.39 -12.94 -14.37
N LYS A 205 16.15 -11.97 -13.85
CA LYS A 205 17.29 -12.27 -12.96
C LYS A 205 16.82 -12.77 -11.59
N HIS A 206 15.65 -12.35 -11.10
CA HIS A 206 15.13 -12.83 -9.80
C HIS A 206 14.72 -14.30 -9.81
N ILE A 207 14.10 -14.79 -10.88
CA ILE A 207 13.68 -16.18 -10.99
C ILE A 207 14.87 -17.11 -11.18
N ASN A 208 15.79 -16.76 -12.08
CA ASN A 208 17.04 -17.52 -12.28
C ASN A 208 17.95 -17.49 -11.05
N ASN A 209 17.91 -16.42 -10.27
CA ASN A 209 18.66 -16.28 -9.03
C ASN A 209 17.99 -16.96 -7.82
N LYS A 210 16.67 -17.23 -7.83
CA LYS A 210 16.00 -18.02 -6.77
C LYS A 210 16.45 -19.49 -6.80
N ILE A 211 16.83 -19.99 -7.98
CA ILE A 211 17.37 -21.35 -8.14
C ILE A 211 18.85 -21.42 -7.74
N ASN A 212 19.60 -20.30 -7.79
CA ASN A 212 21.06 -20.26 -7.55
C ASN A 212 21.49 -19.39 -6.35
N ARG A 213 20.56 -18.80 -5.58
CA ARG A 213 20.94 -17.93 -4.45
C ARG A 213 21.10 -18.72 -3.16
N THR A 214 22.28 -18.63 -2.60
CA THR A 214 22.51 -18.85 -1.18
C THR A 214 21.63 -17.88 -0.38
N GLU A 215 20.89 -18.39 0.62
CA GLU A 215 19.97 -17.68 1.53
C GLU A 215 20.52 -16.38 2.16
N LYS A 216 21.81 -16.10 1.99
CA LYS A 216 22.54 -14.96 2.58
C LYS A 216 22.25 -13.57 1.99
N GLN A 217 21.44 -13.45 0.93
CA GLN A 217 21.19 -12.17 0.26
C GLN A 217 19.78 -11.60 0.46
N LEU A 218 18.90 -12.30 1.18
CA LEU A 218 17.56 -11.85 1.47
C LEU A 218 17.49 -11.26 2.88
N VAL A 219 16.80 -10.14 3.01
CA VAL A 219 16.54 -9.45 4.27
C VAL A 219 15.05 -9.50 4.54
N PRO A 220 14.59 -9.98 5.70
CA PRO A 220 13.18 -9.97 6.03
C PRO A 220 12.64 -8.54 6.16
N GLY A 221 11.41 -8.36 5.70
CA GLY A 221 10.76 -7.06 5.66
C GLY A 221 11.15 -6.20 4.46
N PHE A 222 10.68 -4.97 4.47
CA PHE A 222 10.90 -3.97 3.43
C PHE A 222 11.79 -2.83 3.96
N THR A 223 12.83 -2.45 3.22
CA THR A 223 13.73 -1.37 3.62
C THR A 223 13.33 -0.06 2.93
N VAL A 224 12.81 0.90 3.69
CA VAL A 224 12.59 2.26 3.20
C VAL A 224 13.91 3.03 3.22
N THR A 225 14.36 3.46 2.06
CA THR A 225 15.61 4.22 1.86
C THR A 225 15.32 5.52 1.12
N GLN A 226 16.33 6.39 1.01
CA GLN A 226 16.23 7.58 0.15
C GLN A 226 15.94 7.25 -1.33
N LYS A 227 16.27 6.04 -1.78
CA LYS A 227 15.99 5.57 -3.14
C LYS A 227 14.60 4.94 -3.28
N THR A 228 14.15 4.16 -2.30
CA THR A 228 12.86 3.46 -2.35
C THR A 228 11.68 4.33 -1.95
N ARG A 229 11.85 5.27 -1.01
CA ARG A 229 10.78 6.17 -0.57
C ARG A 229 10.15 6.96 -1.73
N PRO A 230 10.89 7.63 -2.64
CA PRO A 230 10.28 8.29 -3.78
C PRO A 230 9.50 7.36 -4.71
N LEU A 231 9.95 6.11 -4.86
CA LEU A 231 9.27 5.14 -5.73
C LEU A 231 7.92 4.69 -5.17
N ILE A 232 7.86 4.38 -3.86
CA ILE A 232 6.60 4.00 -3.22
C ILE A 232 5.61 5.16 -3.15
N VAL A 233 6.11 6.40 -2.95
CA VAL A 233 5.29 7.61 -2.96
C VAL A 233 4.75 7.93 -4.35
N ALA A 234 5.58 7.84 -5.39
CA ALA A 234 5.12 8.01 -6.77
C ALA A 234 4.04 6.98 -7.15
N LYS A 235 4.20 5.75 -6.66
CA LYS A 235 3.20 4.70 -6.88
C LYS A 235 1.89 5.00 -6.14
N LEU A 236 1.96 5.49 -4.91
CA LEU A 236 0.78 5.95 -4.16
C LEU A 236 0.03 7.04 -4.95
N GLU A 237 0.74 8.08 -5.40
CA GLU A 237 0.16 9.18 -6.19
C GLU A 237 -0.51 8.66 -7.47
N GLU A 238 0.16 7.76 -8.20
CA GLU A 238 -0.35 7.14 -9.42
C GLU A 238 -1.69 6.44 -9.19
N PHE A 239 -1.76 5.56 -8.16
CA PHE A 239 -2.98 4.82 -7.84
C PHE A 239 -4.16 5.71 -7.44
N PHE A 240 -3.89 6.79 -6.69
CA PHE A 240 -4.94 7.74 -6.34
C PHE A 240 -5.39 8.57 -7.55
N ARG A 241 -4.47 9.05 -8.39
CA ARG A 241 -4.78 9.79 -9.61
C ARG A 241 -5.61 8.95 -10.59
N GLU A 242 -5.30 7.67 -10.72
CA GLU A 242 -6.03 6.72 -11.58
C GLU A 242 -7.32 6.22 -10.92
N LYS A 243 -7.58 6.57 -9.66
CA LYS A 243 -8.73 6.10 -8.86
C LYS A 243 -8.85 4.57 -8.85
N SER A 244 -7.73 3.89 -8.87
CA SER A 244 -7.64 2.43 -8.96
C SER A 244 -7.58 1.72 -7.61
N VAL A 245 -7.61 2.46 -6.51
CA VAL A 245 -7.65 1.94 -5.13
C VAL A 245 -9.01 2.22 -4.49
N MET A 246 -9.35 1.43 -3.47
CA MET A 246 -10.56 1.61 -2.69
C MET A 246 -10.20 1.81 -1.21
N VAL A 247 -10.30 3.06 -0.75
CA VAL A 247 -9.93 3.48 0.60
C VAL A 247 -11.17 3.63 1.47
N ARG A 248 -11.17 2.98 2.63
CA ARG A 248 -12.28 3.03 3.59
C ARG A 248 -11.99 3.93 4.80
N SER A 249 -10.73 4.17 5.10
CA SER A 249 -10.28 4.87 6.30
C SER A 249 -10.29 6.38 6.15
N ASN A 250 -11.03 7.06 7.02
CA ASN A 250 -10.92 8.51 7.16
C ASN A 250 -9.55 8.90 7.74
N ARG A 251 -8.97 8.08 8.65
CA ARG A 251 -7.66 8.38 9.26
C ARG A 251 -6.54 8.41 8.21
N LEU A 252 -6.58 7.51 7.22
CA LEU A 252 -5.63 7.52 6.10
C LEU A 252 -5.82 8.77 5.23
N ILE A 253 -7.06 9.14 4.92
CA ILE A 253 -7.34 10.36 4.14
C ILE A 253 -6.86 11.60 4.88
N ASP A 254 -7.06 11.68 6.21
CA ASP A 254 -6.58 12.80 7.03
C ASP A 254 -5.05 12.93 7.01
N GLU A 255 -4.32 11.80 7.05
CA GLU A 255 -2.85 11.82 6.91
C GLU A 255 -2.41 12.22 5.49
N LEU A 256 -3.10 11.75 4.45
CA LEU A 256 -2.80 12.10 3.06
C LEU A 256 -2.95 13.59 2.79
N PHE A 257 -3.89 14.28 3.41
CA PHE A 257 -4.04 15.73 3.27
C PHE A 257 -2.87 16.52 3.82
N VAL A 258 -2.20 16.00 4.84
CA VAL A 258 -1.03 16.64 5.46
C VAL A 258 0.29 16.03 5.00
N PHE A 259 0.25 15.08 4.08
CA PHE A 259 1.42 14.47 3.45
C PHE A 259 1.81 15.28 2.22
N ILE A 260 2.88 16.06 2.34
CA ILE A 260 3.26 17.09 1.38
C ILE A 260 4.68 16.91 0.84
N TYR A 261 4.97 17.52 -0.30
CA TYR A 261 6.33 17.69 -0.75
C TYR A 261 7.00 18.89 -0.05
N ASN A 262 8.03 18.61 0.74
CA ASN A 262 8.90 19.60 1.36
C ASN A 262 10.32 19.40 0.82
N ASN A 263 10.87 20.40 0.10
CA ASN A 263 12.19 20.32 -0.53
C ASN A 263 12.41 19.00 -1.34
N ASN A 264 11.47 18.64 -2.18
CA ASN A 264 11.45 17.42 -2.98
C ASN A 264 11.40 16.11 -2.18
N ARG A 265 11.11 16.17 -0.89
CA ARG A 265 10.87 15.00 -0.05
C ARG A 265 9.42 14.97 0.37
N ALA A 266 8.75 13.84 0.12
CA ALA A 266 7.41 13.60 0.62
C ALA A 266 7.47 13.23 2.11
N GLU A 267 6.80 14.00 2.96
CA GLU A 267 6.76 13.84 4.41
C GLU A 267 5.50 14.48 5.00
N ALA A 268 5.11 14.05 6.19
CA ALA A 268 4.03 14.72 6.91
C ALA A 268 4.40 16.17 7.28
N MET A 269 3.43 17.05 7.26
CA MET A 269 3.60 18.43 7.78
C MET A 269 4.07 18.38 9.23
N ARG A 270 4.84 19.39 9.64
CA ARG A 270 5.37 19.47 11.00
C ARG A 270 4.27 19.33 12.06
N GLY A 271 4.42 18.37 12.95
CA GLY A 271 3.48 18.06 14.02
C GLY A 271 2.43 17.01 13.64
N TYR A 272 2.53 16.44 12.46
CA TYR A 272 1.71 15.34 11.97
C TYR A 272 2.57 14.10 11.69
N ASN A 273 1.91 12.95 11.53
CA ASN A 273 2.54 11.67 11.27
C ASN A 273 2.15 11.18 9.86
N ASP A 274 2.99 10.32 9.27
CA ASP A 274 2.76 9.66 7.98
C ASP A 274 2.76 8.13 8.08
N ASP A 275 2.53 7.59 9.28
CA ASP A 275 2.64 6.15 9.57
C ASP A 275 1.64 5.32 8.74
N LEU A 276 0.38 5.74 8.65
CA LEU A 276 -0.63 5.09 7.80
C LEU A 276 -0.31 5.26 6.31
N VAL A 277 0.09 6.46 5.90
CA VAL A 277 0.44 6.72 4.50
C VAL A 277 1.60 5.84 4.05
N MET A 278 2.65 5.72 4.86
CA MET A 278 3.82 4.93 4.52
C MET A 278 3.52 3.43 4.49
N ALA A 279 2.77 2.92 5.47
CA ALA A 279 2.31 1.53 5.46
C ALA A 279 1.47 1.22 4.21
N TYR A 280 0.53 2.10 3.85
CA TYR A 280 -0.32 1.94 2.67
C TYR A 280 0.48 1.99 1.36
N ALA A 281 1.37 2.97 1.23
CA ALA A 281 2.22 3.15 0.05
C ALA A 281 3.14 1.93 -0.21
N MET A 282 3.74 1.35 0.85
CA MET A 282 4.49 0.10 0.75
C MET A 282 3.64 -1.04 0.21
N GLY A 283 2.40 -1.15 0.67
CA GLY A 283 1.47 -2.16 0.23
C GLY A 283 1.14 -2.09 -1.25
N LEU A 284 0.83 -0.90 -1.74
CA LEU A 284 0.55 -0.67 -3.16
C LEU A 284 1.74 -1.04 -4.04
N TRP A 285 2.95 -0.66 -3.65
CA TRP A 285 4.16 -0.96 -4.40
C TRP A 285 4.47 -2.46 -4.43
N ILE A 286 4.32 -3.15 -3.31
CA ILE A 286 4.61 -4.58 -3.21
C ILE A 286 3.55 -5.42 -3.89
N ARG A 287 2.29 -5.00 -3.84
CA ARG A 287 1.19 -5.70 -4.52
C ARG A 287 1.47 -5.90 -6.00
N GLU A 288 1.93 -4.89 -6.69
CA GLU A 288 2.26 -4.98 -8.11
C GLU A 288 3.40 -5.98 -8.35
N THR A 289 4.41 -5.95 -7.49
CA THR A 289 5.51 -6.92 -7.53
C THR A 289 5.04 -8.34 -7.23
N ALA A 290 4.15 -8.52 -6.24
CA ALA A 290 3.60 -9.82 -5.85
C ALA A 290 2.75 -10.44 -6.97
N LEU A 291 1.90 -9.66 -7.62
CA LEU A 291 1.09 -10.13 -8.76
C LEU A 291 1.96 -10.55 -9.94
N ARG A 292 3.00 -9.78 -10.23
CA ARG A 292 3.93 -10.12 -11.30
C ARG A 292 4.65 -11.44 -10.99
N LEU A 293 5.16 -11.64 -9.78
CA LEU A 293 5.80 -12.88 -9.35
C LEU A 293 4.84 -14.09 -9.40
N ARG A 294 3.57 -13.87 -9.04
CA ARG A 294 2.52 -14.90 -9.15
C ARG A 294 2.27 -15.28 -10.60
N ALA A 295 2.11 -14.31 -11.49
CA ALA A 295 1.92 -14.55 -12.93
C ALA A 295 3.09 -15.32 -13.54
N GLU A 296 4.32 -14.93 -13.21
CA GLU A 296 5.54 -15.62 -13.64
C GLU A 296 5.65 -17.04 -13.07
N GLY A 297 5.27 -17.25 -11.81
CA GLY A 297 5.19 -18.57 -11.18
C GLY A 297 4.19 -19.49 -11.88
N ILE A 298 3.01 -18.99 -12.22
CA ILE A 298 1.99 -19.73 -12.99
C ILE A 298 2.50 -20.07 -14.39
N GLU A 299 3.19 -19.13 -15.09
CA GLU A 299 3.78 -19.42 -16.39
C GLU A 299 4.86 -20.50 -16.32
N LEU A 300 5.73 -20.44 -15.28
CA LEU A 300 6.73 -21.47 -15.06
C LEU A 300 6.12 -22.84 -14.78
N GLN A 301 5.06 -22.90 -13.97
CA GLN A 301 4.32 -24.15 -13.74
C GLN A 301 3.67 -24.67 -15.02
N LYS A 302 3.04 -23.79 -15.83
CA LYS A 302 2.49 -24.16 -17.14
C LYS A 302 3.57 -24.66 -18.08
N LYS A 303 4.73 -24.01 -18.15
CA LYS A 303 5.87 -24.46 -18.96
C LYS A 303 6.45 -25.79 -18.46
N ALA A 304 6.54 -25.98 -17.14
CA ALA A 304 6.98 -27.26 -16.57
C ALA A 304 6.00 -28.40 -16.88
N MET A 305 4.70 -28.16 -16.71
CA MET A 305 3.68 -29.13 -17.09
C MET A 305 3.62 -29.37 -18.60
N GLY A 306 3.77 -28.31 -19.41
CA GLY A 306 3.86 -28.44 -20.88
C GLY A 306 5.12 -29.19 -21.32
N GLY A 307 6.24 -29.04 -20.60
CA GLY A 307 7.47 -29.82 -20.83
C GLY A 307 7.29 -31.30 -20.49
N ILE A 308 6.54 -31.61 -19.43
CA ILE A 308 6.18 -33.00 -19.08
C ILE A 308 5.26 -33.61 -20.12
N THR A 309 4.29 -32.83 -20.65
CA THR A 309 3.37 -33.33 -21.67
C THR A 309 3.98 -33.38 -23.09
N SER A 310 5.02 -32.58 -23.39
CA SER A 310 5.68 -32.59 -24.72
C SER A 310 6.81 -33.60 -24.83
N ASN A 311 7.43 -34.05 -23.73
CA ASN A 311 8.45 -35.08 -23.72
C ASN A 311 7.93 -36.49 -23.44
N GLN A 312 6.71 -36.62 -22.97
CA GLN A 312 5.99 -37.89 -22.96
C GLN A 312 4.92 -37.81 -24.03
N GLY A 313 5.22 -38.24 -25.24
CA GLY A 313 4.18 -38.55 -26.21
C GLY A 313 3.09 -39.30 -25.46
N VAL A 314 1.82 -38.91 -25.68
CA VAL A 314 0.69 -39.67 -25.16
C VAL A 314 0.92 -41.12 -25.53
N TYR A 315 1.21 -41.95 -24.54
CA TYR A 315 1.52 -43.30 -24.73
C TYR A 315 0.22 -44.02 -25.13
N ILE A 316 0.05 -44.28 -26.41
CA ILE A 316 -1.02 -45.17 -26.92
C ILE A 316 -0.38 -46.52 -27.00
N PRO A 317 -0.74 -47.47 -26.14
CA PRO A 317 -0.27 -48.86 -26.28
C PRO A 317 -0.65 -49.33 -27.68
N LYS A 318 0.33 -49.74 -28.44
CA LYS A 318 0.10 -50.35 -29.76
C LYS A 318 -0.02 -51.85 -29.58
N ASN A 319 -1.18 -52.37 -29.96
CA ASN A 319 -1.34 -53.80 -30.16
C ASN A 319 -0.57 -54.16 -31.43
N ASN A 320 0.39 -55.08 -31.34
CA ASN A 320 1.08 -55.59 -32.52
C ASN A 320 0.20 -56.62 -33.24
N GLN A 321 0.56 -56.98 -34.46
CA GLN A 321 -0.23 -57.95 -35.28
C GLN A 321 -0.48 -59.32 -34.64
N ASN A 322 0.20 -59.62 -33.55
CA ASN A 322 0.07 -60.85 -32.79
C ASN A 322 -0.81 -60.74 -31.52
N GLY A 323 -1.42 -59.58 -31.27
CA GLY A 323 -2.28 -59.35 -30.10
C GLY A 323 -1.54 -59.09 -28.79
N GLU A 324 -0.24 -58.95 -28.80
CA GLU A 324 0.57 -58.64 -27.61
C GLU A 324 0.65 -57.13 -27.35
N TRP A 325 0.44 -56.76 -26.09
CA TRP A 325 0.60 -55.38 -25.63
C TRP A 325 2.06 -55.13 -25.20
N THR A 326 2.76 -54.27 -25.93
CA THR A 326 4.15 -53.89 -25.61
C THR A 326 4.31 -52.39 -25.56
N TRP A 327 5.22 -51.93 -24.74
CA TRP A 327 5.65 -50.52 -24.75
C TRP A 327 7.12 -50.39 -25.12
N GLU A 328 7.46 -49.27 -25.75
CA GLU A 328 8.82 -48.97 -26.17
C GLU A 328 9.26 -47.67 -25.48
N ILE A 329 10.36 -47.71 -24.70
CA ILE A 329 11.10 -46.54 -24.21
C ILE A 329 12.48 -46.60 -24.82
N GLY A 330 12.75 -45.74 -25.78
CA GLY A 330 14.05 -45.70 -26.46
C GLY A 330 14.30 -46.97 -27.28
N LYS A 331 15.25 -47.82 -26.89
CA LYS A 331 15.59 -49.10 -27.56
C LYS A 331 15.09 -50.36 -26.82
N GLU A 332 14.45 -50.17 -25.70
CA GLU A 332 13.97 -51.31 -24.88
C GLU A 332 12.48 -51.53 -25.09
N LYS A 333 12.11 -52.82 -25.23
CA LYS A 333 10.72 -53.28 -25.36
C LYS A 333 10.38 -54.09 -24.14
N GLU A 334 9.32 -53.69 -23.43
CA GLU A 334 8.76 -54.48 -22.32
C GLU A 334 7.35 -54.97 -22.65
N SER A 335 7.06 -56.21 -22.29
CA SER A 335 5.72 -56.79 -22.40
C SER A 335 4.83 -56.31 -21.26
N LEU A 336 3.60 -55.95 -21.59
CA LEU A 336 2.56 -55.51 -20.62
C LEU A 336 1.63 -56.66 -20.18
N GLU A 337 1.99 -57.94 -20.45
CA GLU A 337 1.16 -59.09 -20.09
C GLU A 337 0.86 -59.18 -18.58
N TRP A 338 1.67 -58.52 -17.73
CA TRP A 338 1.44 -58.49 -16.30
C TRP A 338 0.38 -57.46 -15.85
N LEU A 339 -0.13 -56.63 -16.76
CA LEU A 339 -1.07 -55.55 -16.47
C LEU A 339 -2.51 -55.91 -16.93
N ILE A 340 -2.69 -57.04 -17.58
CA ILE A 340 -3.96 -57.62 -18.02
C ILE A 340 -4.23 -58.87 -17.20
#